data_21fe2954c18c5d8b3a40cff32c0e96bf
#
_entry.id   21fe2954c18c5d8b3a40cff32c0e96bf
#
_cell.length_a   1.000
_cell.length_b   1.000
_cell.length_c   1.000
_cell.angle_alpha   90.00
_cell.angle_beta   90.00
_cell.angle_gamma   90.00
#
_symmetry.space_group_name_H-M   'P 1'
#
loop_
_entity.id
_entity.type
_entity.pdbx_description
1 polymer ?
#
loop_
_entity_poly.entity_id
_entity_poly.type
_entity_poly.pdbx_seq_one_letter_code
_entity_poly.pdbx_strand_id
1 'polypeptide(L)'
;MSKPHIIILGCNFAGLTTARYIHASVKDKADITIIDRKSLLTFVPNIPLQVLANINPAMDLQYKFMSYLEHDGSNFIQAEVTTIDPDTNTVFYQPNERPGHPVRKIKYNYLVIALGNRLAYDAIDGFNENGHSVTDTFLGNRLRNFLHKEYKGGPIAITSDIFHQGKSDKLPKDLPVALTACEGPPVELAFSLAHWLEKNHKGNANTVYLSTPAKVIAEDAGETILNQLLPMMTKMGYNYQANTNGIKKVHKGGIEFNDGTTQEAEVAILFPDWQAHSFLKDLPFTDDKGFVITDLYMRNPDYQNIFAVGDAASITVPKIGSLGHMEAEVLANTLAKELGMIKGDIKPMEFELLCMGDMGGIKGFYMRTNEWWGGKESHLEMGVTPYALKMGFKQMYYTLGGKIPHWGLALSEMVGDHTVI
;
A
#
# COMPACT_ATOMS: atom_id res chain seq x y z
N MET A 1 -20.14 -12.06 -31.87
CA MET A 1 -18.87 -12.37 -31.19
C MET A 1 -19.14 -12.46 -29.68
N SER A 2 -18.53 -13.43 -28.98
CA SER A 2 -18.62 -13.49 -27.53
C SER A 2 -17.96 -12.23 -26.93
N LYS A 3 -18.45 -11.76 -25.78
CA LYS A 3 -17.83 -10.65 -25.04
C LYS A 3 -16.40 -11.05 -24.66
N PRO A 4 -15.43 -10.12 -24.70
CA PRO A 4 -14.11 -10.37 -24.15
C PRO A 4 -14.18 -10.62 -22.64
N HIS A 5 -13.34 -11.49 -22.13
CA HIS A 5 -13.25 -11.84 -20.73
C HIS A 5 -12.05 -11.14 -20.09
N ILE A 6 -12.31 -10.29 -19.11
CA ILE A 6 -11.30 -9.60 -18.31
C ILE A 6 -11.17 -10.33 -16.98
N ILE A 7 -9.97 -10.79 -16.66
CA ILE A 7 -9.68 -11.40 -15.36
C ILE A 7 -8.84 -10.43 -14.53
N ILE A 8 -9.26 -10.17 -13.29
CA ILE A 8 -8.53 -9.36 -12.31
C ILE A 8 -8.06 -10.26 -11.18
N LEU A 9 -6.76 -10.29 -10.94
CA LEU A 9 -6.14 -11.05 -9.86
C LEU A 9 -5.90 -10.12 -8.68
N GLY A 10 -6.57 -10.41 -7.56
CA GLY A 10 -6.56 -9.57 -6.35
C GLY A 10 -7.77 -8.63 -6.27
N CYS A 11 -8.34 -8.49 -5.07
CA CYS A 11 -9.50 -7.66 -4.79
C CYS A 11 -9.32 -6.81 -3.53
N ASN A 12 -8.09 -6.34 -3.29
CA ASN A 12 -7.84 -5.33 -2.28
C ASN A 12 -7.89 -3.93 -2.93
N PHE A 13 -7.27 -2.89 -2.38
CA PHE A 13 -7.40 -1.50 -2.84
C PHE A 13 -7.35 -1.35 -4.37
N ALA A 14 -6.21 -1.58 -4.99
CA ALA A 14 -6.03 -1.41 -6.44
C ALA A 14 -6.98 -2.31 -7.26
N GLY A 15 -7.11 -3.60 -6.90
CA GLY A 15 -7.93 -4.55 -7.64
C GLY A 15 -9.43 -4.26 -7.57
N LEU A 16 -9.95 -3.92 -6.37
CA LEU A 16 -11.36 -3.53 -6.21
C LEU A 16 -11.66 -2.25 -6.99
N THR A 17 -10.81 -1.22 -6.86
CA THR A 17 -10.95 0.03 -7.59
C THR A 17 -10.92 -0.20 -9.10
N THR A 18 -10.00 -1.03 -9.58
CA THR A 18 -9.90 -1.42 -10.99
C THR A 18 -11.18 -2.09 -11.49
N ALA A 19 -11.69 -3.07 -10.75
CA ALA A 19 -12.94 -3.74 -11.12
C ALA A 19 -14.10 -2.74 -11.26
N ARG A 20 -14.22 -1.81 -10.30
CA ARG A 20 -15.25 -0.78 -10.27
C ARG A 20 -15.12 0.23 -11.41
N TYR A 21 -13.90 0.67 -11.74
CA TYR A 21 -13.66 1.61 -12.84
C TYR A 21 -13.83 0.93 -14.20
N ILE A 22 -13.34 -0.30 -14.39
CA ILE A 22 -13.56 -1.05 -15.63
C ILE A 22 -15.05 -1.24 -15.84
N HIS A 23 -15.82 -1.69 -14.84
CA HIS A 23 -17.27 -1.84 -14.97
C HIS A 23 -17.93 -0.52 -15.39
N ALA A 24 -17.59 0.60 -14.76
CA ALA A 24 -18.16 1.91 -15.08
C ALA A 24 -17.83 2.36 -16.52
N SER A 25 -16.62 2.07 -17.00
CA SER A 25 -16.12 2.51 -18.32
C SER A 25 -16.51 1.57 -19.46
N VAL A 26 -16.50 0.25 -19.20
CA VAL A 26 -16.72 -0.79 -20.22
C VAL A 26 -18.16 -1.30 -20.24
N LYS A 27 -18.88 -1.16 -19.09
CA LYS A 27 -20.28 -1.60 -18.94
C LYS A 27 -20.44 -3.08 -19.33
N ASP A 28 -21.43 -3.37 -20.18
CA ASP A 28 -21.79 -4.70 -20.64
C ASP A 28 -20.96 -5.21 -21.84
N LYS A 29 -19.87 -4.52 -22.21
CA LYS A 29 -19.03 -4.91 -23.35
C LYS A 29 -18.03 -6.00 -23.06
N ALA A 30 -17.76 -6.28 -21.79
CA ALA A 30 -16.87 -7.36 -21.36
C ALA A 30 -17.47 -8.10 -20.16
N ASP A 31 -17.08 -9.37 -20.00
CA ASP A 31 -17.33 -10.14 -18.79
C ASP A 31 -16.14 -9.96 -17.84
N ILE A 32 -16.40 -9.68 -16.56
CA ILE A 32 -15.37 -9.43 -15.56
C ILE A 32 -15.40 -10.56 -14.53
N THR A 33 -14.24 -11.17 -14.29
CA THR A 33 -14.06 -12.15 -13.21
C THR A 33 -12.90 -11.72 -12.33
N ILE A 34 -13.14 -11.63 -11.02
CA ILE A 34 -12.12 -11.32 -10.02
C ILE A 34 -11.74 -12.62 -9.29
N ILE A 35 -10.45 -12.84 -9.09
CA ILE A 35 -9.93 -14.00 -8.33
C ILE A 35 -9.12 -13.46 -7.15
N ASP A 36 -9.56 -13.78 -5.92
CA ASP A 36 -8.81 -13.47 -4.70
C ASP A 36 -9.01 -14.60 -3.68
N ARG A 37 -7.99 -14.84 -2.88
CA ARG A 37 -8.08 -15.80 -1.76
C ARG A 37 -8.95 -15.32 -0.62
N LYS A 38 -9.18 -14.01 -0.51
CA LYS A 38 -9.98 -13.36 0.54
C LYS A 38 -11.26 -12.78 -0.06
N SER A 39 -12.37 -12.97 0.62
CA SER A 39 -13.67 -12.36 0.29
C SER A 39 -13.92 -11.03 1.03
N LEU A 40 -12.93 -10.53 1.74
CA LEU A 40 -12.97 -9.31 2.54
C LEU A 40 -11.75 -8.46 2.22
N LEU A 41 -11.96 -7.16 2.05
CA LEU A 41 -10.90 -6.17 2.03
C LEU A 41 -10.57 -5.77 3.49
N THR A 42 -9.29 -5.65 3.80
CA THR A 42 -8.83 -5.09 5.08
C THR A 42 -8.38 -3.65 4.87
N PHE A 43 -8.99 -2.72 5.60
CA PHE A 43 -8.63 -1.29 5.51
C PHE A 43 -7.37 -1.01 6.34
N VAL A 44 -6.22 -1.43 5.82
CA VAL A 44 -4.92 -1.38 6.51
C VAL A 44 -4.50 0.02 6.98
N PRO A 45 -4.86 1.15 6.32
CA PRO A 45 -4.43 2.47 6.75
C PRO A 45 -4.90 2.87 8.17
N ASN A 46 -5.91 2.19 8.71
CA ASN A 46 -6.41 2.49 10.06
C ASN A 46 -5.97 1.48 11.12
N ILE A 47 -5.12 0.51 10.80
CA ILE A 47 -4.61 -0.45 11.81
C ILE A 47 -3.89 0.27 12.95
N PRO A 48 -2.98 1.24 12.73
CA PRO A 48 -2.35 1.99 13.82
C PRO A 48 -3.35 2.64 14.77
N LEU A 49 -4.39 3.28 14.23
CA LEU A 49 -5.46 3.92 15.01
C LEU A 49 -6.19 2.92 15.92
N GLN A 50 -6.56 1.75 15.38
CA GLN A 50 -7.25 0.72 16.16
C GLN A 50 -6.36 0.13 17.26
N VAL A 51 -5.08 -0.08 16.93
CA VAL A 51 -4.07 -0.56 17.90
C VAL A 51 -3.98 0.39 19.10
N LEU A 52 -3.80 1.69 18.85
CA LEU A 52 -3.64 2.70 19.90
C LEU A 52 -4.95 2.98 20.64
N ALA A 53 -6.11 2.84 20.00
CA ALA A 53 -7.43 2.93 20.62
C ALA A 53 -7.84 1.69 21.43
N ASN A 54 -6.99 0.66 21.50
CA ASN A 54 -7.29 -0.63 22.13
C ASN A 54 -8.46 -1.38 21.48
N ILE A 55 -8.66 -1.23 20.19
CA ILE A 55 -9.68 -1.93 19.39
C ILE A 55 -8.99 -3.02 18.58
N ASN A 56 -9.58 -4.23 18.52
CA ASN A 56 -9.06 -5.29 17.66
C ASN A 56 -9.25 -4.91 16.18
N PRO A 57 -8.18 -4.73 15.40
CA PRO A 57 -8.30 -4.33 14.00
C PRO A 57 -9.15 -5.27 13.13
N ALA A 58 -9.15 -6.56 13.43
CA ALA A 58 -9.94 -7.54 12.68
C ALA A 58 -11.46 -7.37 12.87
N MET A 59 -11.91 -6.66 13.91
CA MET A 59 -13.33 -6.46 14.20
C MET A 59 -13.93 -5.27 13.42
N ASP A 60 -13.12 -4.27 13.07
CA ASP A 60 -13.61 -3.00 12.53
C ASP A 60 -13.13 -2.68 11.11
N LEU A 61 -12.01 -3.28 10.69
CA LEU A 61 -11.36 -2.91 9.43
C LEU A 61 -11.62 -3.87 8.27
N GLN A 62 -12.52 -4.81 8.43
CA GLN A 62 -12.90 -5.73 7.36
C GLN A 62 -14.13 -5.22 6.61
N TYR A 63 -14.01 -5.12 5.29
CA TYR A 63 -15.05 -4.63 4.41
C TYR A 63 -15.54 -5.71 3.45
N LYS A 64 -16.86 -5.91 3.44
CA LYS A 64 -17.52 -6.86 2.54
C LYS A 64 -17.80 -6.19 1.20
N PHE A 65 -17.02 -6.49 0.19
CA PHE A 65 -17.15 -5.89 -1.14
C PHE A 65 -18.06 -6.67 -2.10
N MET A 66 -18.46 -7.89 -1.75
CA MET A 66 -19.20 -8.79 -2.65
C MET A 66 -20.47 -8.18 -3.23
N SER A 67 -21.25 -7.47 -2.40
CA SER A 67 -22.49 -6.82 -2.86
C SER A 67 -22.27 -5.79 -3.95
N TYR A 68 -21.12 -5.11 -3.96
CA TYR A 68 -20.79 -4.17 -5.03
C TYR A 68 -20.40 -4.88 -6.32
N LEU A 69 -19.65 -5.99 -6.23
CA LEU A 69 -19.28 -6.78 -7.39
C LEU A 69 -20.51 -7.45 -8.03
N GLU A 70 -21.41 -7.98 -7.20
CA GLU A 70 -22.67 -8.57 -7.66
C GLU A 70 -23.57 -7.53 -8.33
N HIS A 71 -23.68 -6.33 -7.73
CA HIS A 71 -24.42 -5.22 -8.34
C HIS A 71 -23.85 -4.81 -9.70
N ASP A 72 -22.53 -4.83 -9.84
CA ASP A 72 -21.83 -4.54 -11.09
C ASP A 72 -21.88 -5.71 -12.10
N GLY A 73 -22.44 -6.86 -11.71
CA GLY A 73 -22.49 -8.05 -12.56
C GLY A 73 -21.13 -8.73 -12.77
N SER A 74 -20.15 -8.46 -11.90
CA SER A 74 -18.85 -9.10 -11.91
C SER A 74 -18.88 -10.44 -11.19
N ASN A 75 -18.20 -11.45 -11.74
CA ASN A 75 -18.02 -12.74 -11.09
C ASN A 75 -16.88 -12.70 -10.08
N PHE A 76 -17.03 -13.36 -8.95
CA PHE A 76 -15.97 -13.51 -7.96
C PHE A 76 -15.66 -14.99 -7.71
N ILE A 77 -14.38 -15.35 -7.77
CA ILE A 77 -13.87 -16.68 -7.46
C ILE A 77 -12.95 -16.57 -6.25
N GLN A 78 -13.37 -17.16 -5.12
CA GLN A 78 -12.50 -17.22 -3.95
C GLN A 78 -11.49 -18.35 -4.12
N ALA A 79 -10.28 -18.00 -4.52
CA ALA A 79 -9.23 -18.97 -4.85
C ALA A 79 -7.83 -18.34 -4.72
N GLU A 80 -6.84 -19.19 -4.54
CA GLU A 80 -5.43 -18.84 -4.64
C GLU A 80 -4.94 -19.03 -6.08
N VAL A 81 -4.37 -17.98 -6.68
CA VAL A 81 -3.72 -18.09 -8.00
C VAL A 81 -2.39 -18.81 -7.82
N THR A 82 -2.16 -19.83 -8.62
CA THR A 82 -0.97 -20.67 -8.50
C THR A 82 0.06 -20.43 -9.60
N THR A 83 -0.39 -20.11 -10.83
CA THR A 83 0.47 -19.71 -11.93
C THR A 83 -0.32 -19.07 -13.07
N ILE A 84 0.38 -18.44 -14.01
CA ILE A 84 -0.15 -17.83 -15.21
C ILE A 84 0.63 -18.39 -16.41
N ASP A 85 -0.09 -18.80 -17.43
CA ASP A 85 0.47 -19.18 -18.72
C ASP A 85 0.08 -18.09 -19.74
N PRO A 86 0.99 -17.15 -20.06
CA PRO A 86 0.71 -16.06 -20.97
C PRO A 86 0.58 -16.52 -22.44
N ASP A 87 1.23 -17.62 -22.83
CA ASP A 87 1.20 -18.13 -24.21
C ASP A 87 -0.18 -18.69 -24.57
N THR A 88 -0.87 -19.29 -23.60
CA THR A 88 -2.23 -19.81 -23.78
C THR A 88 -3.32 -18.90 -23.18
N ASN A 89 -2.96 -17.72 -22.67
CA ASN A 89 -3.87 -16.79 -21.97
C ASN A 89 -4.67 -17.48 -20.85
N THR A 90 -3.99 -18.19 -19.97
CA THR A 90 -4.62 -19.05 -18.97
C THR A 90 -4.12 -18.73 -17.56
N VAL A 91 -5.04 -18.53 -16.61
CA VAL A 91 -4.76 -18.45 -15.19
C VAL A 91 -5.09 -19.79 -14.54
N PHE A 92 -4.19 -20.30 -13.71
CA PHE A 92 -4.39 -21.48 -12.88
C PHE A 92 -4.62 -21.06 -11.44
N TYR A 93 -5.61 -21.66 -10.79
CA TYR A 93 -5.99 -21.30 -9.43
C TYR A 93 -6.51 -22.50 -8.65
N GLN A 94 -6.34 -22.45 -7.34
CA GLN A 94 -6.85 -23.46 -6.40
C GLN A 94 -7.99 -22.86 -5.57
N PRO A 95 -9.22 -23.37 -5.70
CA PRO A 95 -10.35 -22.92 -4.89
C PRO A 95 -10.12 -23.11 -3.40
N ASN A 96 -10.51 -22.11 -2.59
CA ASN A 96 -10.36 -22.18 -1.13
C ASN A 96 -11.40 -23.07 -0.42
N GLU A 97 -12.42 -23.54 -1.14
CA GLU A 97 -13.59 -24.23 -0.57
C GLU A 97 -13.24 -25.50 0.22
N ARG A 98 -12.19 -26.22 -0.17
CA ARG A 98 -11.69 -27.40 0.57
C ARG A 98 -10.20 -27.62 0.29
N PRO A 99 -9.41 -28.00 1.29
CA PRO A 99 -8.04 -28.47 1.06
C PRO A 99 -8.01 -29.67 0.12
N GLY A 100 -7.09 -29.66 -0.85
CA GLY A 100 -6.90 -30.78 -1.78
C GLY A 100 -7.77 -30.76 -3.05
N HIS A 101 -8.57 -29.71 -3.28
CA HIS A 101 -9.24 -29.55 -4.58
C HIS A 101 -8.21 -29.47 -5.72
N PRO A 102 -8.52 -30.03 -6.89
CA PRO A 102 -7.63 -29.93 -8.03
C PRO A 102 -7.51 -28.47 -8.48
N VAL A 103 -6.32 -28.11 -8.96
CA VAL A 103 -6.08 -26.84 -9.64
C VAL A 103 -7.05 -26.72 -10.82
N ARG A 104 -7.72 -25.58 -10.89
CA ARG A 104 -8.62 -25.22 -12.00
C ARG A 104 -7.94 -24.19 -12.89
N LYS A 105 -8.47 -24.01 -14.07
CA LYS A 105 -7.97 -23.04 -15.04
C LYS A 105 -9.09 -22.23 -15.66
N ILE A 106 -8.78 -20.98 -16.02
CA ILE A 106 -9.69 -20.05 -16.67
C ILE A 106 -8.93 -19.27 -17.74
N LYS A 107 -9.55 -19.06 -18.90
CA LYS A 107 -8.96 -18.30 -19.99
C LYS A 107 -9.37 -16.83 -19.92
N TYR A 108 -8.48 -15.94 -20.35
CA TYR A 108 -8.73 -14.51 -20.43
C TYR A 108 -8.50 -13.97 -21.84
N ASN A 109 -9.17 -12.87 -22.14
CA ASN A 109 -8.80 -11.99 -23.24
C ASN A 109 -7.88 -10.87 -22.73
N TYR A 110 -8.14 -10.38 -21.50
CA TYR A 110 -7.32 -9.40 -20.80
C TYR A 110 -7.09 -9.86 -19.36
N LEU A 111 -5.87 -9.68 -18.89
CA LEU A 111 -5.46 -10.03 -17.53
C LEU A 111 -4.97 -8.79 -16.81
N VAL A 112 -5.50 -8.53 -15.63
CA VAL A 112 -5.06 -7.48 -14.72
C VAL A 112 -4.47 -8.10 -13.47
N ILE A 113 -3.21 -7.80 -13.15
CA ILE A 113 -2.52 -8.30 -11.97
C ILE A 113 -2.52 -7.19 -10.91
N ALA A 114 -3.33 -7.37 -9.87
CA ALA A 114 -3.51 -6.45 -8.75
C ALA A 114 -3.32 -7.16 -7.41
N LEU A 115 -2.43 -8.16 -7.38
CA LEU A 115 -2.20 -9.05 -6.23
C LEU A 115 -1.47 -8.38 -5.05
N GLY A 116 -1.00 -7.15 -5.25
CA GLY A 116 -0.17 -6.49 -4.26
C GLY A 116 1.20 -7.16 -4.14
N ASN A 117 1.69 -7.25 -2.91
CA ASN A 117 2.99 -7.78 -2.57
C ASN A 117 2.91 -8.78 -1.41
N ARG A 118 4.04 -9.38 -1.08
CA ARG A 118 4.29 -10.20 0.10
C ARG A 118 5.23 -9.46 1.04
N LEU A 119 4.88 -9.39 2.31
CA LEU A 119 5.72 -8.80 3.35
C LEU A 119 6.70 -9.86 3.87
N ALA A 120 8.01 -9.61 3.74
CA ALA A 120 9.06 -10.59 3.98
C ALA A 120 9.49 -10.69 5.46
N TYR A 121 8.54 -10.87 6.38
CA TYR A 121 8.84 -11.06 7.80
C TYR A 121 9.65 -12.33 8.07
N ASP A 122 9.52 -13.32 7.23
CA ASP A 122 10.27 -14.57 7.29
C ASP A 122 11.76 -14.42 6.97
N ALA A 123 12.16 -13.28 6.40
CA ALA A 123 13.56 -12.93 6.19
C ALA A 123 14.22 -12.28 7.41
N ILE A 124 13.47 -11.91 8.43
CA ILE A 124 13.98 -11.26 9.66
C ILE A 124 14.06 -12.28 10.78
N ASP A 125 15.26 -12.65 11.17
CA ASP A 125 15.49 -13.59 12.26
C ASP A 125 14.82 -13.12 13.56
N GLY A 126 14.09 -14.03 14.22
CA GLY A 126 13.42 -13.76 15.51
C GLY A 126 12.20 -12.86 15.45
N PHE A 127 11.68 -12.52 14.24
CA PHE A 127 10.48 -11.68 14.11
C PHE A 127 9.25 -12.32 14.77
N ASN A 128 9.05 -13.61 14.59
CA ASN A 128 7.88 -14.30 15.16
C ASN A 128 7.82 -14.21 16.69
N GLU A 129 8.95 -14.21 17.37
CA GLU A 129 9.06 -14.17 18.82
C GLU A 129 9.06 -12.75 19.38
N ASN A 130 9.77 -11.82 18.73
CA ASN A 130 10.10 -10.52 19.31
C ASN A 130 9.63 -9.32 18.47
N GLY A 131 9.31 -9.50 17.18
CA GLY A 131 8.92 -8.42 16.28
C GLY A 131 7.42 -8.07 16.39
N HIS A 132 7.08 -6.83 16.10
CA HIS A 132 5.71 -6.33 15.96
C HIS A 132 5.54 -5.61 14.64
N SER A 133 4.30 -5.42 14.21
CA SER A 133 3.97 -4.60 13.04
C SER A 133 2.50 -4.16 13.05
N VAL A 134 2.17 -3.23 12.15
CA VAL A 134 0.81 -2.71 11.92
C VAL A 134 0.35 -2.92 10.48
N THR A 135 0.98 -3.82 9.75
CA THR A 135 0.72 -4.04 8.31
C THR A 135 -0.44 -5.01 8.04
N ASP A 136 -0.85 -5.78 9.03
CA ASP A 136 -2.03 -6.63 8.97
C ASP A 136 -2.77 -6.67 10.31
N THR A 137 -3.99 -7.21 10.31
CA THR A 137 -4.84 -7.24 11.50
C THR A 137 -4.35 -8.19 12.59
N PHE A 138 -3.64 -9.27 12.25
CA PHE A 138 -3.10 -10.21 13.22
C PHE A 138 -1.92 -9.60 13.97
N LEU A 139 -0.94 -9.06 13.25
CA LEU A 139 0.22 -8.39 13.84
C LEU A 139 -0.19 -7.11 14.59
N GLY A 140 -1.14 -6.34 14.04
CA GLY A 140 -1.71 -5.19 14.73
C GLY A 140 -2.39 -5.58 16.05
N ASN A 141 -3.16 -6.67 16.08
CA ASN A 141 -3.77 -7.14 17.32
C ASN A 141 -2.74 -7.66 18.34
N ARG A 142 -1.65 -8.27 17.86
CA ARG A 142 -0.51 -8.67 18.71
C ARG A 142 0.14 -7.44 19.34
N LEU A 143 0.46 -6.41 18.56
CA LEU A 143 1.01 -5.15 19.07
C LEU A 143 0.05 -4.46 20.05
N ARG A 144 -1.25 -4.41 19.74
CA ARG A 144 -2.27 -3.88 20.62
C ARG A 144 -2.24 -4.55 22.00
N ASN A 145 -2.26 -5.89 22.00
CA ASN A 145 -2.22 -6.65 23.25
C ASN A 145 -0.97 -6.34 24.05
N PHE A 146 0.20 -6.29 23.41
CA PHE A 146 1.45 -5.97 24.08
C PHE A 146 1.44 -4.55 24.67
N LEU A 147 1.12 -3.52 23.89
CA LEU A 147 1.12 -2.13 24.34
C LEU A 147 0.16 -1.88 25.53
N HIS A 148 -1.02 -2.47 25.49
CA HIS A 148 -2.04 -2.20 26.50
C HIS A 148 -1.95 -3.08 27.75
N LYS A 149 -1.38 -4.28 27.66
CA LYS A 149 -1.32 -5.24 28.79
C LYS A 149 0.07 -5.39 29.41
N GLU A 150 1.13 -5.35 28.58
CA GLU A 150 2.47 -5.74 28.98
C GLU A 150 3.46 -4.58 29.03
N TYR A 151 3.43 -3.69 28.05
CA TYR A 151 4.34 -2.55 27.94
C TYR A 151 4.21 -1.59 29.14
N LYS A 152 5.33 -1.34 29.83
CA LYS A 152 5.40 -0.48 31.01
C LYS A 152 6.17 0.81 30.77
N GLY A 153 6.78 0.98 29.63
CA GLY A 153 7.70 2.04 29.25
C GLY A 153 8.97 1.49 28.63
N GLY A 154 9.85 2.33 28.16
CA GLY A 154 11.10 1.98 27.50
C GLY A 154 11.10 2.34 26.01
N PRO A 155 12.25 2.19 25.33
CA PRO A 155 12.42 2.58 23.94
C PRO A 155 11.50 1.78 22.99
N ILE A 156 10.88 2.47 22.02
CA ILE A 156 10.12 1.86 20.93
C ILE A 156 10.83 2.15 19.62
N ALA A 157 11.29 1.13 18.93
CA ALA A 157 11.87 1.27 17.60
C ALA A 157 10.79 1.06 16.53
N ILE A 158 10.73 1.98 15.56
CA ILE A 158 9.93 1.88 14.34
C ILE A 158 10.93 1.88 13.18
N THR A 159 11.09 0.72 12.53
CA THR A 159 12.21 0.50 11.61
C THR A 159 11.72 -0.02 10.26
N SER A 160 12.10 0.67 9.20
CA SER A 160 11.92 0.21 7.82
C SER A 160 13.12 -0.64 7.39
N ASP A 161 12.85 -1.73 6.67
CA ASP A 161 13.88 -2.54 6.02
C ASP A 161 14.17 -2.08 4.60
N ILE A 162 15.24 -2.60 4.00
CA ILE A 162 15.59 -2.32 2.61
C ILE A 162 14.53 -2.91 1.69
N PHE A 163 14.00 -2.06 0.81
CA PHE A 163 13.15 -2.48 -0.30
C PHE A 163 14.00 -2.84 -1.52
N HIS A 164 13.83 -4.04 -2.03
CA HIS A 164 14.51 -4.51 -3.22
C HIS A 164 13.66 -4.23 -4.47
N GLN A 165 13.68 -2.97 -4.90
CA GLN A 165 13.02 -2.55 -6.14
C GLN A 165 13.55 -3.32 -7.35
N GLY A 166 12.64 -3.82 -8.20
CA GLY A 166 12.97 -4.51 -9.43
C GLY A 166 13.56 -3.58 -10.50
N LYS A 167 14.28 -4.17 -11.43
CA LYS A 167 14.92 -3.47 -12.54
C LYS A 167 14.58 -4.11 -13.87
N SER A 168 14.36 -3.28 -14.88
CA SER A 168 14.21 -3.69 -16.28
C SER A 168 14.52 -2.51 -17.19
N ASP A 169 15.09 -2.79 -18.35
CA ASP A 169 15.31 -1.81 -19.43
C ASP A 169 14.00 -1.35 -20.11
N LYS A 170 12.90 -2.04 -19.83
CA LYS A 170 11.55 -1.75 -20.33
C LYS A 170 10.75 -0.82 -19.42
N LEU A 171 11.28 -0.48 -18.25
CA LEU A 171 10.65 0.49 -17.35
C LEU A 171 10.88 1.93 -17.84
N PRO A 172 9.99 2.87 -17.47
CA PRO A 172 10.23 4.30 -17.70
C PRO A 172 11.60 4.72 -17.13
N LYS A 173 12.36 5.51 -17.91
CA LYS A 173 13.76 5.83 -17.57
C LYS A 173 13.91 6.70 -16.32
N ASP A 174 12.91 7.50 -16.02
CA ASP A 174 12.95 8.50 -14.94
C ASP A 174 12.26 7.99 -13.67
N LEU A 175 12.03 6.67 -13.56
CA LEU A 175 11.45 6.10 -12.34
C LEU A 175 12.48 6.19 -11.20
N PRO A 176 12.14 6.84 -10.06
CA PRO A 176 13.06 6.96 -8.95
C PRO A 176 13.34 5.61 -8.28
N VAL A 177 14.45 5.52 -7.56
CA VAL A 177 14.84 4.34 -6.79
C VAL A 177 14.48 4.55 -5.33
N ALA A 178 13.54 3.76 -4.80
CA ALA A 178 13.20 3.75 -3.40
C ALA A 178 14.06 2.74 -2.63
N LEU A 179 14.61 3.16 -1.50
CA LEU A 179 15.30 2.26 -0.56
C LEU A 179 14.35 1.65 0.48
N THR A 180 13.13 2.21 0.59
CA THR A 180 12.04 1.69 1.41
C THR A 180 10.78 1.55 0.56
N ALA A 181 9.95 0.57 0.87
CA ALA A 181 8.72 0.35 0.10
C ALA A 181 7.71 1.47 0.30
N CYS A 182 7.54 1.95 1.55
CA CYS A 182 6.65 3.05 1.91
C CYS A 182 6.97 3.54 3.32
N GLU A 183 7.15 4.84 3.51
CA GLU A 183 7.46 5.43 4.83
C GLU A 183 6.33 6.28 5.44
N GLY A 184 5.22 6.43 4.76
CA GLY A 184 4.03 7.06 5.34
C GLY A 184 3.57 6.38 6.64
N PRO A 185 3.36 5.05 6.68
CA PRO A 185 2.95 4.35 7.89
C PRO A 185 3.93 4.43 9.07
N PRO A 186 5.26 4.29 8.90
CA PRO A 186 6.22 4.53 10.00
C PRO A 186 6.12 5.94 10.59
N VAL A 187 6.02 6.96 9.76
CA VAL A 187 5.92 8.37 10.20
C VAL A 187 4.59 8.63 10.91
N GLU A 188 3.46 8.19 10.34
CA GLU A 188 2.15 8.31 10.99
C GLU A 188 2.14 7.61 12.36
N LEU A 189 2.65 6.38 12.41
CA LEU A 189 2.69 5.62 13.67
C LEU A 189 3.56 6.32 14.71
N ALA A 190 4.70 6.91 14.33
CA ALA A 190 5.56 7.62 15.26
C ALA A 190 4.82 8.78 15.94
N PHE A 191 4.09 9.60 15.17
CA PHE A 191 3.33 10.72 15.71
C PHE A 191 2.21 10.27 16.64
N SER A 192 1.36 9.38 16.18
CA SER A 192 0.22 8.90 16.97
C SER A 192 0.66 8.10 18.20
N LEU A 193 1.77 7.35 18.11
CA LEU A 193 2.35 6.60 19.22
C LEU A 193 2.95 7.53 20.29
N ALA A 194 3.67 8.58 19.91
CA ALA A 194 4.20 9.57 20.86
C ALA A 194 3.08 10.19 21.69
N HIS A 195 1.99 10.62 21.04
CA HIS A 195 0.81 11.12 21.73
C HIS A 195 0.18 10.07 22.67
N TRP A 196 0.08 8.81 22.21
CA TRP A 196 -0.42 7.71 23.02
C TRP A 196 0.44 7.47 24.27
N LEU A 197 1.76 7.53 24.13
CA LEU A 197 2.71 7.40 25.23
C LEU A 197 2.54 8.51 26.28
N GLU A 198 2.43 9.76 25.86
CA GLU A 198 2.18 10.90 26.73
C GLU A 198 0.86 10.76 27.48
N LYS A 199 -0.22 10.45 26.77
CA LYS A 199 -1.56 10.27 27.36
C LYS A 199 -1.60 9.15 28.40
N ASN A 200 -0.79 8.10 28.23
CA ASN A 200 -0.73 6.96 29.14
C ASN A 200 0.40 7.03 30.16
N HIS A 201 1.13 8.14 30.24
CA HIS A 201 2.28 8.35 31.14
C HIS A 201 3.37 7.27 30.99
N LYS A 202 3.62 6.80 29.74
CA LYS A 202 4.58 5.76 29.42
C LYS A 202 5.79 6.25 28.62
N GLY A 203 5.86 7.54 28.31
CA GLY A 203 6.91 8.16 27.51
C GLY A 203 6.38 9.33 26.69
N ASN A 204 7.15 9.73 25.70
CA ASN A 204 6.85 10.81 24.75
C ASN A 204 7.61 10.58 23.43
N ALA A 205 7.75 11.58 22.59
CA ALA A 205 8.50 11.50 21.33
C ALA A 205 9.96 11.03 21.53
N ASN A 206 10.63 11.40 22.63
CA ASN A 206 11.99 10.95 22.92
C ASN A 206 12.11 9.43 23.18
N THR A 207 10.99 8.76 23.41
CA THR A 207 10.91 7.31 23.60
C THR A 207 10.83 6.58 22.25
N VAL A 208 10.51 7.29 21.17
CA VAL A 208 10.30 6.74 19.83
C VAL A 208 11.57 6.91 18.98
N TYR A 209 12.05 5.82 18.44
CA TYR A 209 13.25 5.74 17.60
C TYR A 209 12.82 5.31 16.19
N LEU A 210 12.99 6.22 15.22
CA LEU A 210 12.75 5.93 13.82
C LEU A 210 14.05 5.55 13.13
N SER A 211 14.05 4.51 12.31
CA SER A 211 15.21 4.16 11.50
C SER A 211 14.80 3.72 10.09
N THR A 212 15.60 4.15 9.11
CA THR A 212 15.38 3.90 7.69
C THR A 212 16.68 3.58 6.97
N PRO A 213 16.69 2.69 5.98
CA PRO A 213 17.82 2.51 5.07
C PRO A 213 17.99 3.67 4.08
N ALA A 214 16.97 4.50 3.88
CA ALA A 214 17.05 5.68 3.03
C ALA A 214 18.00 6.74 3.59
N LYS A 215 18.43 7.68 2.75
CA LYS A 215 19.26 8.82 3.16
C LYS A 215 18.52 9.75 4.11
N VAL A 216 17.20 9.79 3.98
CA VAL A 216 16.30 10.57 4.81
C VAL A 216 14.97 9.84 4.92
N ILE A 217 14.31 9.90 6.09
CA ILE A 217 12.99 9.30 6.23
C ILE A 217 11.96 10.05 5.40
N ALA A 218 11.04 9.32 4.78
CA ALA A 218 10.04 9.85 3.85
C ALA A 218 10.67 10.62 2.66
N GLU A 219 11.76 10.10 2.09
CA GLU A 219 12.44 10.73 0.95
C GLU A 219 11.50 10.95 -0.25
N ASP A 220 10.48 10.10 -0.39
CA ASP A 220 9.42 10.16 -1.39
C ASP A 220 8.48 11.39 -1.23
N ALA A 221 8.52 12.06 -0.09
CA ALA A 221 7.77 13.30 0.13
C ALA A 221 8.38 14.52 -0.60
N GLY A 222 9.61 14.44 -1.04
CA GLY A 222 10.32 15.54 -1.70
C GLY A 222 10.92 16.56 -0.74
N GLU A 223 11.85 17.37 -1.25
CA GLU A 223 12.67 18.28 -0.45
C GLU A 223 11.85 19.35 0.26
N THR A 224 10.84 19.91 -0.41
CA THR A 224 10.00 20.99 0.16
C THR A 224 9.26 20.53 1.41
N ILE A 225 8.72 19.32 1.42
CA ILE A 225 8.03 18.75 2.58
C ILE A 225 9.02 18.34 3.66
N LEU A 226 10.14 17.73 3.29
CA LEU A 226 11.17 17.32 4.23
C LEU A 226 11.76 18.50 5.02
N ASN A 227 11.92 19.66 4.37
CA ASN A 227 12.37 20.90 5.01
C ASN A 227 11.40 21.43 6.08
N GLN A 228 10.15 20.99 6.09
CA GLN A 228 9.17 21.28 7.13
C GLN A 228 9.08 20.15 8.18
N LEU A 229 9.04 18.91 7.70
CA LEU A 229 8.83 17.73 8.54
C LEU A 229 10.00 17.46 9.50
N LEU A 230 11.24 17.44 9.01
CA LEU A 230 12.41 17.05 9.79
C LEU A 230 12.72 18.04 10.94
N PRO A 231 12.71 19.37 10.76
CA PRO A 231 12.87 20.31 11.86
C PRO A 231 11.77 20.18 12.91
N MET A 232 10.54 19.91 12.49
CA MET A 232 9.42 19.68 13.41
C MET A 232 9.65 18.40 14.24
N MET A 233 10.01 17.30 13.62
CA MET A 233 10.31 16.03 14.32
C MET A 233 11.45 16.21 15.33
N THR A 234 12.52 16.91 14.94
CA THR A 234 13.65 17.23 15.82
C THR A 234 13.20 18.07 17.03
N LYS A 235 12.38 19.11 16.78
CA LYS A 235 11.84 19.97 17.85
C LYS A 235 10.92 19.20 18.81
N MET A 236 10.19 18.21 18.30
CA MET A 236 9.35 17.32 19.13
C MET A 236 10.16 16.29 19.91
N GLY A 237 11.43 16.10 19.60
CA GLY A 237 12.34 15.21 20.30
C GLY A 237 12.39 13.78 19.79
N TYR A 238 11.94 13.53 18.56
CA TYR A 238 12.09 12.19 17.96
C TYR A 238 13.56 11.81 17.75
N ASN A 239 13.90 10.60 18.07
CA ASN A 239 15.18 10.01 17.69
C ASN A 239 15.06 9.43 16.27
N TYR A 240 16.06 9.70 15.44
CA TYR A 240 16.02 9.33 14.04
C TYR A 240 17.40 8.89 13.53
N GLN A 241 17.45 7.75 12.84
CA GLN A 241 18.64 7.20 12.21
C GLN A 241 18.36 6.86 10.74
N ALA A 242 19.11 7.48 9.84
CA ALA A 242 19.12 7.18 8.40
C ALA A 242 20.27 6.24 8.04
N ASN A 243 20.25 5.74 6.79
CA ASN A 243 21.28 4.90 6.19
C ASN A 243 21.55 3.61 6.99
N THR A 244 20.52 2.99 7.55
CA THR A 244 20.65 1.67 8.17
C THR A 244 20.90 0.61 7.10
N ASN A 245 21.59 -0.48 7.46
CA ASN A 245 21.99 -1.51 6.48
C ASN A 245 21.02 -2.71 6.50
N GLY A 246 19.71 -2.44 6.54
CA GLY A 246 18.67 -3.48 6.58
C GLY A 246 18.64 -4.27 7.88
N ILE A 247 17.50 -4.89 8.15
CA ILE A 247 17.24 -5.61 9.41
C ILE A 247 17.72 -7.05 9.26
N LYS A 248 18.69 -7.45 10.08
CA LYS A 248 19.17 -8.83 10.16
C LYS A 248 18.33 -9.65 11.13
N LYS A 249 18.12 -9.11 12.34
CA LYS A 249 17.51 -9.84 13.43
C LYS A 249 16.79 -8.92 14.40
N VAL A 250 15.68 -9.40 14.95
CA VAL A 250 15.05 -8.81 16.12
C VAL A 250 15.12 -9.80 17.31
N HIS A 251 15.46 -9.29 18.47
CA HIS A 251 15.60 -10.08 19.69
C HIS A 251 15.00 -9.33 20.89
N LYS A 252 14.90 -10.00 22.03
CA LYS A 252 14.47 -9.33 23.25
C LYS A 252 15.47 -8.22 23.61
N GLY A 253 15.00 -6.98 23.59
CA GLY A 253 15.80 -5.80 23.89
C GLY A 253 16.31 -5.02 22.67
N GLY A 254 16.01 -5.45 21.42
CA GLY A 254 16.37 -4.61 20.27
C GLY A 254 16.45 -5.26 18.90
N ILE A 255 17.07 -4.52 18.00
CA ILE A 255 17.25 -4.86 16.58
C ILE A 255 18.75 -4.90 16.28
N GLU A 256 19.19 -5.90 15.53
CA GLU A 256 20.52 -5.99 14.91
C GLU A 256 20.39 -5.76 13.41
N PHE A 257 21.21 -4.85 12.86
CA PHE A 257 21.30 -4.58 11.43
C PHE A 257 22.38 -5.46 10.76
N ASN A 258 22.36 -5.53 9.43
CA ASN A 258 23.30 -6.39 8.67
C ASN A 258 24.77 -5.99 8.80
N ASP A 259 25.06 -4.73 9.15
CA ASP A 259 26.42 -4.25 9.43
C ASP A 259 26.90 -4.50 10.87
N GLY A 260 26.07 -5.17 11.68
CA GLY A 260 26.36 -5.47 13.08
C GLY A 260 26.06 -4.32 14.04
N THR A 261 25.55 -3.18 13.58
CA THR A 261 25.05 -2.14 14.47
C THR A 261 23.76 -2.58 15.14
N THR A 262 23.44 -2.03 16.31
CA THR A 262 22.26 -2.40 17.09
C THR A 262 21.47 -1.20 17.52
N GLN A 263 20.16 -1.38 17.68
CA GLN A 263 19.25 -0.41 18.27
C GLN A 263 18.50 -1.03 19.44
N GLU A 264 18.64 -0.46 20.62
CA GLU A 264 17.86 -0.90 21.79
C GLU A 264 16.37 -0.61 21.60
N ALA A 265 15.53 -1.56 21.96
CA ALA A 265 14.09 -1.39 21.96
C ALA A 265 13.41 -2.39 22.89
N GLU A 266 12.49 -1.90 23.73
CA GLU A 266 11.52 -2.74 24.45
C GLU A 266 10.44 -3.26 23.48
N VAL A 267 10.12 -2.45 22.45
CA VAL A 267 9.17 -2.79 21.37
C VAL A 267 9.81 -2.50 20.04
N ALA A 268 9.97 -3.51 19.20
CA ALA A 268 10.42 -3.36 17.82
C ALA A 268 9.22 -3.49 16.86
N ILE A 269 8.84 -2.39 16.19
CA ILE A 269 7.78 -2.34 15.18
C ILE A 269 8.44 -2.24 13.81
N LEU A 270 8.33 -3.31 13.01
CA LEU A 270 9.10 -3.48 11.79
C LEU A 270 8.22 -3.39 10.55
N PHE A 271 8.76 -2.73 9.52
CA PHE A 271 8.23 -2.69 8.17
C PHE A 271 9.25 -3.41 7.27
N PRO A 272 8.98 -4.65 6.85
CA PRO A 272 9.96 -5.50 6.17
C PRO A 272 10.11 -5.11 4.70
N ASP A 273 10.98 -5.81 3.96
CA ASP A 273 11.01 -5.79 2.51
C ASP A 273 9.65 -6.22 1.93
N TRP A 274 9.21 -5.54 0.88
CA TRP A 274 8.00 -5.85 0.14
C TRP A 274 8.36 -6.56 -1.16
N GLN A 275 8.04 -7.83 -1.25
CA GLN A 275 8.45 -8.70 -2.33
C GLN A 275 7.26 -9.06 -3.23
N ALA A 276 7.50 -9.27 -4.51
CA ALA A 276 6.50 -9.85 -5.39
C ALA A 276 6.12 -11.28 -4.94
N HIS A 277 4.94 -11.72 -5.31
CA HIS A 277 4.53 -13.11 -5.07
C HIS A 277 5.43 -14.08 -5.81
N SER A 278 5.86 -15.15 -5.15
CA SER A 278 6.88 -16.08 -5.67
C SER A 278 6.50 -16.71 -7.01
N PHE A 279 5.22 -16.97 -7.27
CA PHE A 279 4.78 -17.55 -8.53
C PHE A 279 4.85 -16.59 -9.73
N LEU A 280 5.00 -15.27 -9.47
CA LEU A 280 5.23 -14.26 -10.53
C LEU A 280 6.70 -14.19 -10.93
N LYS A 281 7.60 -14.60 -10.05
CA LYS A 281 9.03 -14.60 -10.33
C LYS A 281 9.31 -15.50 -11.53
N ASP A 282 10.17 -15.05 -12.41
CA ASP A 282 10.56 -15.74 -13.64
C ASP A 282 9.47 -15.82 -14.74
N LEU A 283 8.32 -15.15 -14.55
CA LEU A 283 7.37 -14.98 -15.65
C LEU A 283 7.90 -13.95 -16.67
N PRO A 284 7.68 -14.15 -17.98
CA PRO A 284 8.34 -13.38 -19.03
C PRO A 284 7.92 -11.89 -19.08
N PHE A 285 6.92 -11.49 -18.31
CA PHE A 285 6.41 -10.13 -18.23
C PHE A 285 6.75 -9.41 -16.91
N THR A 286 7.68 -9.98 -16.12
CA THR A 286 8.10 -9.43 -14.83
C THR A 286 9.56 -8.95 -14.86
N ASP A 287 9.91 -8.07 -13.93
CA ASP A 287 11.28 -7.64 -13.69
C ASP A 287 12.10 -8.69 -12.90
N ASP A 288 13.35 -8.37 -12.59
CA ASP A 288 14.28 -9.27 -11.88
C ASP A 288 13.85 -9.62 -10.44
N LYS A 289 12.85 -8.93 -9.90
CA LYS A 289 12.27 -9.19 -8.56
C LYS A 289 10.89 -9.82 -8.62
N GLY A 290 10.30 -9.95 -9.81
CA GLY A 290 8.99 -10.56 -10.03
C GLY A 290 7.83 -9.57 -10.01
N PHE A 291 8.08 -8.25 -9.98
CA PHE A 291 7.03 -7.27 -10.20
C PHE A 291 6.70 -7.16 -11.69
N VAL A 292 5.44 -6.93 -12.00
CA VAL A 292 4.96 -6.89 -13.39
C VAL A 292 5.42 -5.60 -14.07
N ILE A 293 6.15 -5.72 -15.16
CA ILE A 293 6.60 -4.58 -15.96
C ILE A 293 5.38 -3.97 -16.67
N THR A 294 5.20 -2.66 -16.56
CA THR A 294 4.18 -1.92 -17.30
C THR A 294 4.74 -0.61 -17.86
N ASP A 295 4.10 -0.13 -18.93
CA ASP A 295 4.24 1.24 -19.40
C ASP A 295 3.38 2.19 -18.53
N LEU A 296 3.35 3.47 -18.89
CA LEU A 296 2.54 4.49 -18.21
C LEU A 296 1.03 4.37 -18.46
N TYR A 297 0.59 3.41 -19.26
CA TYR A 297 -0.83 3.05 -19.47
C TYR A 297 -1.20 1.76 -18.73
N MET A 298 -0.36 1.31 -17.81
CA MET A 298 -0.51 0.09 -16.99
C MET A 298 -0.44 -1.20 -17.80
N ARG A 299 0.03 -1.16 -19.04
CA ARG A 299 0.11 -2.28 -19.96
C ARG A 299 1.53 -2.86 -20.00
N ASN A 300 1.66 -4.16 -20.02
CA ASN A 300 2.95 -4.79 -20.29
C ASN A 300 3.38 -4.55 -21.76
N PRO A 301 4.63 -4.11 -22.02
CA PRO A 301 5.07 -3.76 -23.37
C PRO A 301 5.15 -4.96 -24.33
N ASP A 302 5.42 -6.16 -23.83
CA ASP A 302 5.54 -7.37 -24.67
C ASP A 302 4.24 -8.17 -24.74
N TYR A 303 3.44 -8.16 -23.68
CA TYR A 303 2.17 -8.88 -23.57
C TYR A 303 1.02 -7.87 -23.52
N GLN A 304 0.55 -7.47 -24.70
CA GLN A 304 -0.40 -6.39 -24.87
C GLN A 304 -1.77 -6.59 -24.19
N ASN A 305 -2.07 -7.79 -23.77
CA ASN A 305 -3.28 -8.15 -23.03
C ASN A 305 -3.05 -8.39 -21.52
N ILE A 306 -1.83 -8.09 -21.03
CA ILE A 306 -1.48 -8.16 -19.60
C ILE A 306 -1.26 -6.74 -19.07
N PHE A 307 -1.88 -6.47 -17.91
CA PHE A 307 -1.82 -5.21 -17.18
C PHE A 307 -1.48 -5.46 -15.72
N ALA A 308 -0.94 -4.46 -15.04
CA ALA A 308 -0.81 -4.53 -13.58
C ALA A 308 -1.04 -3.16 -12.94
N VAL A 309 -1.51 -3.18 -11.69
CA VAL A 309 -1.77 -1.99 -10.87
C VAL A 309 -1.43 -2.24 -9.41
N GLY A 310 -1.19 -1.16 -8.68
CA GLY A 310 -0.81 -1.21 -7.27
C GLY A 310 0.54 -1.88 -7.06
N ASP A 311 0.78 -2.38 -5.88
CA ASP A 311 2.10 -2.87 -5.47
C ASP A 311 2.64 -4.03 -6.32
N ALA A 312 1.81 -4.69 -7.12
CA ALA A 312 2.22 -5.72 -8.06
C ALA A 312 2.95 -5.17 -9.29
N ALA A 313 2.74 -3.89 -9.64
CA ALA A 313 3.38 -3.26 -10.80
C ALA A 313 4.77 -2.73 -10.44
N SER A 314 5.74 -2.94 -11.33
CA SER A 314 7.12 -2.42 -11.15
C SER A 314 7.18 -0.91 -11.04
N ILE A 315 6.31 -0.18 -11.75
CA ILE A 315 6.33 1.28 -11.76
C ILE A 315 5.73 1.91 -10.49
N THR A 316 4.99 1.15 -9.68
CA THR A 316 4.41 1.65 -8.41
C THR A 316 5.53 1.80 -7.39
N VAL A 317 6.15 2.97 -7.34
CA VAL A 317 7.26 3.30 -6.45
C VAL A 317 7.07 4.73 -5.95
N PRO A 318 6.91 4.94 -4.64
CA PRO A 318 6.80 3.92 -3.57
C PRO A 318 5.51 3.08 -3.65
N LYS A 319 5.45 2.01 -2.87
CA LYS A 319 4.29 1.10 -2.82
C LYS A 319 3.19 1.70 -1.93
N ILE A 320 2.36 2.57 -2.51
CA ILE A 320 1.31 3.29 -1.78
C ILE A 320 -0.06 3.14 -2.44
N GLY A 321 -1.10 3.16 -1.62
CA GLY A 321 -2.47 2.95 -2.08
C GLY A 321 -2.98 4.04 -3.04
N SER A 322 -2.54 5.30 -2.89
CA SER A 322 -2.95 6.39 -3.78
C SER A 322 -2.49 6.17 -5.22
N LEU A 323 -1.26 5.72 -5.44
CA LEU A 323 -0.78 5.35 -6.79
C LEU A 323 -1.64 4.23 -7.38
N GLY A 324 -1.91 3.17 -6.61
CA GLY A 324 -2.76 2.07 -7.08
C GLY A 324 -4.16 2.49 -7.52
N HIS A 325 -4.74 3.53 -6.90
CA HIS A 325 -6.02 4.10 -7.34
C HIS A 325 -5.91 4.89 -8.65
N MET A 326 -4.86 5.69 -8.82
CA MET A 326 -4.60 6.44 -10.05
C MET A 326 -4.32 5.48 -11.21
N GLU A 327 -3.50 4.48 -10.98
CA GLU A 327 -3.20 3.40 -11.94
C GLU A 327 -4.46 2.65 -12.37
N ALA A 328 -5.37 2.36 -11.43
CA ALA A 328 -6.64 1.71 -11.73
C ALA A 328 -7.52 2.53 -12.70
N GLU A 329 -7.52 3.84 -12.57
CA GLU A 329 -8.24 4.73 -13.47
C GLU A 329 -7.61 4.76 -14.86
N VAL A 330 -6.29 4.91 -14.95
CA VAL A 330 -5.55 4.89 -16.22
C VAL A 330 -5.76 3.57 -16.94
N LEU A 331 -5.67 2.45 -16.23
CA LEU A 331 -5.92 1.12 -16.80
C LEU A 331 -7.35 0.98 -17.31
N ALA A 332 -8.35 1.41 -16.54
CA ALA A 332 -9.75 1.31 -16.96
C ALA A 332 -10.02 2.12 -18.22
N ASN A 333 -9.44 3.32 -18.33
CA ASN A 333 -9.52 4.15 -19.54
C ASN A 333 -8.79 3.49 -20.72
N THR A 334 -7.64 2.87 -20.49
CA THR A 334 -6.88 2.14 -21.52
C THR A 334 -7.71 0.99 -22.09
N LEU A 335 -8.30 0.15 -21.24
CA LEU A 335 -9.18 -0.93 -21.68
C LEU A 335 -10.46 -0.42 -22.36
N ALA A 336 -11.06 0.65 -21.84
CA ALA A 336 -12.25 1.24 -22.44
C ALA A 336 -11.98 1.80 -23.85
N LYS A 337 -10.81 2.39 -24.09
CA LYS A 337 -10.38 2.81 -25.44
C LYS A 337 -10.22 1.62 -26.37
N GLU A 338 -9.56 0.57 -25.91
CA GLU A 338 -9.33 -0.65 -26.70
C GLU A 338 -10.64 -1.36 -27.08
N LEU A 339 -11.61 -1.33 -26.19
CA LEU A 339 -12.95 -1.87 -26.43
C LEU A 339 -13.88 -0.91 -27.19
N GLY A 340 -13.36 0.23 -27.64
CA GLY A 340 -14.09 1.20 -28.45
C GLY A 340 -15.11 2.04 -27.68
N MET A 341 -15.02 2.10 -26.35
CA MET A 341 -15.93 2.88 -25.50
C MET A 341 -15.50 4.35 -25.38
N ILE A 342 -14.21 4.62 -25.48
CA ILE A 342 -13.62 5.96 -25.42
C ILE A 342 -13.03 6.32 -26.79
N LYS A 343 -13.34 7.54 -27.27
CA LYS A 343 -12.73 8.12 -28.45
C LYS A 343 -11.74 9.21 -28.03
N GLY A 344 -10.59 9.25 -28.66
CA GLY A 344 -9.53 10.23 -28.34
C GLY A 344 -8.37 9.63 -27.57
N ASP A 345 -7.45 10.49 -27.11
CA ASP A 345 -6.26 10.06 -26.42
C ASP A 345 -6.51 9.90 -24.91
N ILE A 346 -5.83 8.94 -24.33
CA ILE A 346 -5.83 8.69 -22.89
C ILE A 346 -4.58 9.36 -22.32
N LYS A 347 -4.71 9.97 -21.15
CA LYS A 347 -3.56 10.48 -20.42
C LYS A 347 -2.77 9.31 -19.84
N PRO A 348 -1.44 9.32 -19.95
CA PRO A 348 -0.60 8.36 -19.24
C PRO A 348 -0.66 8.60 -17.74
N MET A 349 -0.13 7.67 -16.95
CA MET A 349 0.05 7.82 -15.51
C MET A 349 0.94 9.04 -15.22
N GLU A 350 0.43 9.94 -14.39
CA GLU A 350 1.17 11.03 -13.76
C GLU A 350 1.33 10.67 -12.28
N PHE A 351 2.56 10.52 -11.84
CA PHE A 351 2.83 10.09 -10.46
C PHE A 351 2.64 11.23 -9.48
N GLU A 352 1.86 11.00 -8.46
CA GLU A 352 1.66 11.91 -7.36
C GLU A 352 1.46 11.15 -6.06
N LEU A 353 2.18 11.53 -5.01
CA LEU A 353 2.00 11.01 -3.68
C LEU A 353 0.88 11.78 -3.00
N LEU A 354 -0.13 11.05 -2.51
CA LEU A 354 -1.18 11.58 -1.66
C LEU A 354 -1.23 10.74 -0.40
N CYS A 355 -1.01 11.36 0.75
CA CYS A 355 -0.97 10.68 2.03
C CYS A 355 -1.74 11.48 3.11
N MET A 356 -2.47 10.77 3.96
CA MET A 356 -3.13 11.32 5.14
C MET A 356 -2.79 10.49 6.35
N GLY A 357 -2.37 11.12 7.43
CA GLY A 357 -1.99 10.42 8.65
C GLY A 357 -2.56 11.07 9.91
N ASP A 358 -2.66 10.26 10.97
CA ASP A 358 -2.96 10.70 12.32
C ASP A 358 -1.68 11.15 13.02
N MET A 359 -1.76 12.25 13.75
CA MET A 359 -0.67 12.77 14.59
C MET A 359 -0.98 12.67 16.08
N GLY A 360 -2.08 12.03 16.43
CA GLY A 360 -2.58 11.93 17.80
C GLY A 360 -3.44 13.11 18.23
N GLY A 361 -4.30 12.87 19.23
CA GLY A 361 -5.29 13.84 19.68
C GLY A 361 -6.35 14.11 18.61
N ILE A 362 -6.42 15.36 18.18
CA ILE A 362 -7.31 15.83 17.10
C ILE A 362 -6.47 16.48 15.99
N LYS A 363 -5.26 16.01 15.79
CA LYS A 363 -4.34 16.51 14.76
C LYS A 363 -4.03 15.39 13.77
N GLY A 364 -3.96 15.74 12.50
CA GLY A 364 -3.52 14.90 11.42
C GLY A 364 -2.66 15.69 10.45
N PHE A 365 -2.12 15.00 9.46
CA PHE A 365 -1.46 15.62 8.32
C PHE A 365 -2.13 15.16 7.02
N TYR A 366 -2.09 16.04 6.05
CA TYR A 366 -2.39 15.78 4.64
C TYR A 366 -1.19 16.21 3.81
N MET A 367 -0.77 15.36 2.90
CA MET A 367 0.38 15.60 2.05
C MET A 367 0.04 15.24 0.60
N ARG A 368 0.39 16.14 -0.32
CA ARG A 368 0.28 15.95 -1.76
C ARG A 368 1.56 16.45 -2.42
N THR A 369 2.24 15.61 -3.19
CA THR A 369 3.49 15.98 -3.84
C THR A 369 3.81 15.09 -5.04
N ASN A 370 4.45 15.68 -6.05
CA ASN A 370 5.06 14.95 -7.17
C ASN A 370 6.55 15.30 -7.34
N GLU A 371 7.13 15.98 -6.35
CA GLU A 371 8.53 16.44 -6.37
C GLU A 371 9.52 15.29 -6.58
N TRP A 372 9.24 14.15 -5.98
CA TRP A 372 10.12 12.98 -6.07
C TRP A 372 10.25 12.41 -7.49
N TRP A 373 9.26 12.65 -8.35
CA TRP A 373 9.27 12.33 -9.79
C TRP A 373 9.63 13.52 -10.66
N GLY A 374 10.22 14.59 -10.08
CA GLY A 374 10.65 15.79 -10.80
C GLY A 374 9.55 16.81 -11.08
N GLY A 375 8.37 16.65 -10.49
CA GLY A 375 7.29 17.63 -10.52
C GLY A 375 7.57 18.84 -9.61
N LYS A 376 6.59 19.73 -9.49
CA LYS A 376 6.69 20.97 -8.70
C LYS A 376 5.59 21.13 -7.66
N GLU A 377 4.65 20.19 -7.63
CA GLU A 377 3.57 20.19 -6.65
C GLU A 377 4.12 19.68 -5.31
N SER A 378 3.91 20.47 -4.26
CA SER A 378 4.32 20.11 -2.92
C SER A 378 3.44 20.85 -1.91
N HIS A 379 2.60 20.10 -1.20
CA HIS A 379 1.66 20.61 -0.23
C HIS A 379 1.68 19.75 1.02
N LEU A 380 1.83 20.38 2.19
CA LEU A 380 1.75 19.74 3.49
C LEU A 380 0.86 20.59 4.39
N GLU A 381 -0.23 20.03 4.86
CA GLU A 381 -1.11 20.64 5.86
C GLU A 381 -1.16 19.78 7.12
N MET A 382 -1.18 20.41 8.27
CA MET A 382 -1.28 19.75 9.58
C MET A 382 -2.35 20.41 10.42
N GLY A 383 -3.15 19.64 11.14
CA GLY A 383 -4.16 20.18 12.04
C GLY A 383 -5.42 19.36 12.14
N VAL A 384 -6.52 20.04 12.48
CA VAL A 384 -7.83 19.41 12.73
C VAL A 384 -8.47 18.94 11.42
N THR A 385 -8.32 19.69 10.34
CA THR A 385 -8.93 19.35 9.04
C THR A 385 -8.35 18.06 8.45
N PRO A 386 -7.02 17.90 8.31
CA PRO A 386 -6.44 16.63 7.92
C PRO A 386 -6.84 15.45 8.83
N TYR A 387 -6.96 15.69 10.13
CA TYR A 387 -7.46 14.68 11.06
C TYR A 387 -8.89 14.25 10.70
N ALA A 388 -9.80 15.20 10.47
CA ALA A 388 -11.18 14.89 10.10
C ALA A 388 -11.26 14.13 8.76
N LEU A 389 -10.43 14.49 7.78
CA LEU A 389 -10.30 13.77 6.51
C LEU A 389 -9.83 12.32 6.75
N LYS A 390 -8.79 12.11 7.54
CA LYS A 390 -8.28 10.78 7.88
C LYS A 390 -9.35 9.93 8.57
N MET A 391 -10.08 10.49 9.53
CA MET A 391 -11.14 9.77 10.25
C MET A 391 -12.33 9.42 9.33
N GLY A 392 -12.70 10.33 8.43
CA GLY A 392 -13.80 10.13 7.48
C GLY A 392 -13.47 9.20 6.32
N PHE A 393 -12.18 9.05 5.98
CA PHE A 393 -11.75 8.36 4.78
C PHE A 393 -12.19 6.89 4.72
N LYS A 394 -12.08 6.14 5.81
CA LYS A 394 -12.57 4.75 5.88
C LYS A 394 -14.06 4.65 5.53
N GLN A 395 -14.89 5.49 6.14
CA GLN A 395 -16.33 5.45 5.92
C GLN A 395 -16.69 5.86 4.49
N MET A 396 -16.03 6.88 3.96
CA MET A 396 -16.19 7.29 2.57
C MET A 396 -15.82 6.14 1.61
N TYR A 397 -14.65 5.52 1.81
CA TYR A 397 -14.19 4.41 0.99
C TYR A 397 -15.16 3.23 0.98
N TYR A 398 -15.70 2.87 2.15
CA TYR A 398 -16.69 1.80 2.27
C TYR A 398 -18.02 2.16 1.59
N THR A 399 -18.52 3.37 1.81
CA THR A 399 -19.79 3.83 1.22
C THR A 399 -19.72 3.89 -0.31
N LEU A 400 -18.57 4.24 -0.86
CA LEU A 400 -18.36 4.36 -2.30
C LEU A 400 -17.90 3.04 -2.95
N GLY A 401 -17.82 1.95 -2.18
CA GLY A 401 -17.47 0.63 -2.69
C GLY A 401 -16.07 0.55 -3.28
N GLY A 402 -15.10 1.19 -2.63
CA GLY A 402 -13.71 1.19 -3.06
C GLY A 402 -13.36 2.21 -4.15
N LYS A 403 -14.28 3.10 -4.53
CA LYS A 403 -13.98 4.23 -5.42
C LYS A 403 -13.54 5.44 -4.60
N ILE A 404 -12.51 6.13 -5.09
CA ILE A 404 -12.16 7.46 -4.61
C ILE A 404 -12.67 8.46 -5.65
N PRO A 405 -13.70 9.25 -5.36
CA PRO A 405 -14.22 10.20 -6.33
C PRO A 405 -13.28 11.39 -6.49
N HIS A 406 -13.18 11.94 -7.71
CA HIS A 406 -12.41 13.15 -7.99
C HIS A 406 -12.81 14.34 -7.09
N TRP A 407 -14.11 14.46 -6.72
CA TRP A 407 -14.55 15.49 -5.79
C TRP A 407 -14.03 15.30 -4.36
N GLY A 408 -13.70 14.08 -3.95
CA GLY A 408 -13.07 13.82 -2.65
C GLY A 408 -11.63 14.35 -2.62
N LEU A 409 -10.91 14.26 -3.74
CA LEU A 409 -9.61 14.91 -3.93
C LEU A 409 -9.77 16.42 -4.04
N ALA A 410 -10.73 16.91 -4.84
CA ALA A 410 -11.03 18.33 -4.98
C ALA A 410 -11.51 18.97 -3.67
N LEU A 411 -12.25 18.24 -2.82
CA LEU A 411 -12.66 18.73 -1.50
C LEU A 411 -11.45 18.87 -0.57
N SER A 412 -10.50 17.96 -0.63
CA SER A 412 -9.24 18.07 0.11
C SER A 412 -8.38 19.26 -0.38
N GLU A 413 -8.39 19.53 -1.69
CA GLU A 413 -7.75 20.70 -2.29
C GLU A 413 -8.41 22.02 -1.86
N MET A 414 -9.75 22.10 -1.93
CA MET A 414 -10.49 23.29 -1.50
C MET A 414 -10.32 23.60 -0.01
N VAL A 415 -10.11 22.58 0.80
CA VAL A 415 -9.91 22.76 2.26
C VAL A 415 -8.47 23.13 2.55
N GLY A 416 -7.49 22.62 1.77
CA GLY A 416 -6.07 22.96 1.88
C GLY A 416 -5.76 24.41 1.49
N ASP A 417 -6.45 24.95 0.49
CA ASP A 417 -6.23 26.34 0.01
C ASP A 417 -6.73 27.44 0.98
N HIS A 418 -7.49 27.11 2.01
CA HIS A 418 -8.13 28.08 2.89
C HIS A 418 -7.55 28.18 4.32
N THR A 419 -6.53 27.40 4.65
CA THR A 419 -5.88 27.46 5.97
C THR A 419 -4.42 27.93 5.90
N VAL A 420 -4.21 29.12 5.35
CA VAL A 420 -2.99 29.90 5.64
C VAL A 420 -3.31 30.76 6.87
N ILE A 421 -3.00 30.27 8.05
CA ILE A 421 -2.72 31.07 9.25
C ILE A 421 -1.43 30.56 9.90
#